data_d5dec21b4aab3ef9f6e1bf1c4c18302c
#
_entry.id   d5dec21b4aab3ef9f6e1bf1c4c18302c
#
_cell.length_a   1.000
_cell.length_b   1.000
_cell.length_c   1.000
_cell.angle_alpha   90.00
_cell.angle_beta   90.00
_cell.angle_gamma   90.00
#
_symmetry.space_group_name_H-M   'P 1'
#
loop_
_entity.id
_entity.type
_entity.pdbx_description
1 polymer ?
#
loop_
_entity_poly.entity_id
_entity_poly.type
_entity_poly.pdbx_seq_one_letter_code
_entity_poly.pdbx_strand_id
1 'polypeptide(L)'
;MNLGKLNKTVILIDTDFLNQKIKENIEFYSDLYPDKELNTLNLYPLIYYFIVNARVESDEKNIDVLFAYRLSDSLLYSTNPGNVWNFVNAQNLNIEEWNVTIRSFFADEDESCSEHFIHMLNMIHRINSVDRIIMVADSVELNDAFRFTPELLEKNLFLFRDDHDTNIDFSIYFVNIAYTIAQSLGLDRGEW
;
A
#
# COMPACT_ATOMS: atom_id res chain seq x y z
N MET A 1 -15.78 -3.90 -12.32
CA MET A 1 -15.43 -3.17 -11.08
C MET A 1 -15.80 -1.70 -11.20
N ASN A 2 -16.33 -1.06 -10.14
CA ASN A 2 -16.64 0.38 -10.12
C ASN A 2 -15.91 1.03 -8.91
N LEU A 3 -14.88 1.82 -9.18
CA LEU A 3 -14.10 2.50 -8.14
C LEU A 3 -14.83 3.72 -7.54
N GLY A 4 -15.93 4.17 -8.15
CA GLY A 4 -16.63 5.38 -7.74
C GLY A 4 -15.79 6.64 -7.93
N LYS A 5 -16.14 7.69 -7.16
CA LYS A 5 -15.35 8.93 -7.13
C LYS A 5 -14.14 8.73 -6.21
N LEU A 6 -12.94 9.02 -6.71
CA LEU A 6 -11.70 9.01 -5.96
C LEU A 6 -11.23 10.43 -5.63
N ASN A 7 -10.53 10.56 -4.52
CA ASN A 7 -9.83 11.77 -4.11
C ASN A 7 -8.54 11.98 -4.91
N LYS A 8 -7.86 13.09 -4.67
CA LYS A 8 -6.63 13.46 -5.38
C LYS A 8 -5.47 12.47 -5.12
N THR A 9 -5.39 11.96 -3.89
CA THR A 9 -4.37 10.98 -3.47
C THR A 9 -5.02 9.62 -3.23
N VAL A 10 -4.44 8.60 -3.83
CA VAL A 10 -4.85 7.19 -3.71
C VAL A 10 -3.67 6.35 -3.26
N ILE A 11 -3.86 5.53 -2.24
CA ILE A 11 -2.95 4.46 -1.84
C ILE A 11 -3.54 3.15 -2.36
N LEU A 12 -2.85 2.47 -3.25
CA LEU A 12 -3.25 1.17 -3.79
C LEU A 12 -2.32 0.09 -3.24
N ILE A 13 -2.89 -0.94 -2.63
CA ILE A 13 -2.16 -1.96 -1.88
C ILE A 13 -2.46 -3.35 -2.45
N ASP A 14 -1.41 -4.05 -2.88
CA ASP A 14 -1.42 -5.49 -3.10
C ASP A 14 -1.34 -6.20 -1.75
N THR A 15 -2.38 -6.95 -1.37
CA THR A 15 -2.44 -7.58 -0.05
C THR A 15 -1.49 -8.78 0.08
N ASP A 16 -1.22 -9.51 -1.00
CA ASP A 16 -0.30 -10.65 -0.98
C ASP A 16 1.13 -10.14 -0.76
N PHE A 17 1.54 -9.10 -1.50
CA PHE A 17 2.83 -8.45 -1.31
C PHE A 17 2.97 -7.87 0.10
N LEU A 18 1.98 -7.10 0.57
CA LEU A 18 2.03 -6.51 1.90
C LEU A 18 2.12 -7.58 3.00
N ASN A 19 1.35 -8.67 2.89
CA ASN A 19 1.42 -9.81 3.82
C ASN A 19 2.82 -10.41 3.89
N GLN A 20 3.43 -10.64 2.73
CA GLN A 20 4.78 -11.16 2.66
C GLN A 20 5.76 -10.24 3.38
N LYS A 21 5.69 -8.91 3.11
CA LYS A 21 6.61 -7.94 3.70
C LYS A 21 6.40 -7.75 5.20
N ILE A 22 5.17 -7.77 5.68
CA ILE A 22 4.88 -7.72 7.12
C ILE A 22 5.50 -8.94 7.81
N LYS A 23 5.28 -10.15 7.27
CA LYS A 23 5.83 -11.38 7.84
C LYS A 23 7.36 -11.36 7.90
N GLU A 24 8.03 -11.07 6.77
CA GLU A 24 9.50 -11.00 6.67
C GLU A 24 10.08 -10.01 7.68
N ASN A 25 9.47 -8.83 7.82
CA ASN A 25 9.95 -7.79 8.72
C ASN A 25 9.68 -8.10 10.19
N ILE A 26 8.52 -8.67 10.54
CA ILE A 26 8.25 -9.12 11.91
C ILE A 26 9.25 -10.20 12.33
N GLU A 27 9.51 -11.20 11.46
CA GLU A 27 10.51 -12.24 11.72
C GLU A 27 11.90 -11.61 11.93
N PHE A 28 12.34 -10.75 11.02
CA PHE A 28 13.65 -10.07 11.11
C PHE A 28 13.80 -9.24 12.39
N TYR A 29 12.82 -8.40 12.71
CA TYR A 29 12.89 -7.54 13.88
C TYR A 29 12.70 -8.29 15.21
N SER A 30 11.94 -9.39 15.23
CA SER A 30 11.80 -10.24 16.40
C SER A 30 13.12 -10.93 16.75
N ASP A 31 13.89 -11.33 15.75
CA ASP A 31 15.24 -11.89 15.96
C ASP A 31 16.22 -10.82 16.45
N LEU A 32 16.09 -9.60 15.95
CA LEU A 32 16.97 -8.47 16.33
C LEU A 32 16.66 -7.89 17.72
N TYR A 33 15.37 -7.91 18.09
CA TYR A 33 14.86 -7.36 19.37
C TYR A 33 14.06 -8.41 20.16
N PRO A 34 14.70 -9.46 20.68
CA PRO A 34 14.00 -10.58 21.32
C PRO A 34 13.22 -10.20 22.58
N ASP A 35 13.53 -9.05 23.18
CA ASP A 35 12.83 -8.52 24.36
C ASP A 35 11.55 -7.72 24.01
N LYS A 36 11.25 -7.50 22.70
CA LYS A 36 10.07 -6.79 22.24
C LYS A 36 9.04 -7.78 21.67
N GLU A 37 7.78 -7.62 22.05
CA GLU A 37 6.66 -8.36 21.47
C GLU A 37 6.23 -7.72 20.13
N LEU A 38 6.85 -8.15 19.03
CA LEU A 38 6.58 -7.65 17.69
C LEU A 38 5.62 -8.59 16.90
N ASN A 39 4.52 -9.01 17.54
CA ASN A 39 3.66 -10.06 16.97
C ASN A 39 2.53 -9.54 16.07
N THR A 40 2.13 -8.28 16.23
CA THR A 40 0.97 -7.71 15.55
C THR A 40 1.21 -6.25 15.22
N LEU A 41 0.97 -5.92 13.96
CA LEU A 41 1.05 -4.57 13.44
C LEU A 41 -0.36 -3.92 13.47
N ASN A 42 -0.44 -2.65 13.80
CA ASN A 42 -1.71 -1.93 13.68
C ASN A 42 -1.81 -1.30 12.28
N LEU A 43 -2.92 -1.60 11.58
CA LEU A 43 -3.16 -1.14 10.21
C LEU A 43 -3.22 0.40 10.10
N TYR A 44 -3.79 1.08 11.09
CA TYR A 44 -3.96 2.53 10.99
C TYR A 44 -2.63 3.31 11.10
N PRO A 45 -1.73 3.01 12.03
CA PRO A 45 -0.36 3.52 11.98
C PRO A 45 0.39 3.16 10.69
N LEU A 46 0.20 1.95 10.13
CA LEU A 46 0.82 1.60 8.86
C LEU A 46 0.35 2.51 7.72
N ILE A 47 -0.95 2.75 7.61
CA ILE A 47 -1.52 3.70 6.64
C ILE A 47 -0.97 5.11 6.88
N TYR A 48 -0.89 5.56 8.13
CA TYR A 48 -0.29 6.83 8.49
C TYR A 48 1.14 6.96 7.95
N TYR A 49 1.98 5.95 8.17
CA TYR A 49 3.35 5.97 7.67
C TYR A 49 3.45 5.85 6.15
N PHE A 50 2.53 5.18 5.46
CA PHE A 50 2.45 5.27 4.01
C PHE A 50 2.19 6.72 3.53
N ILE A 51 1.29 7.43 4.20
CA ILE A 51 0.98 8.83 3.88
C ILE A 51 2.20 9.74 4.11
N VAL A 52 2.80 9.66 5.29
CA VAL A 52 3.93 10.52 5.68
C VAL A 52 5.17 10.24 4.85
N ASN A 53 5.52 8.97 4.64
CA ASN A 53 6.71 8.59 3.89
C ASN A 53 6.56 8.87 2.38
N ALA A 54 5.33 8.90 1.85
CA ALA A 54 5.03 9.38 0.50
C ALA A 54 4.92 10.92 0.43
N ARG A 55 5.25 11.64 1.51
CA ARG A 55 5.26 13.10 1.57
C ARG A 55 3.93 13.73 1.13
N VAL A 56 2.81 13.14 1.55
CA VAL A 56 1.49 13.75 1.34
C VAL A 56 1.40 15.01 2.19
N GLU A 57 1.08 16.13 1.57
CA GLU A 57 1.01 17.42 2.25
C GLU A 57 -0.22 17.49 3.17
N SER A 58 -0.11 18.20 4.27
CA SER A 58 -1.18 18.31 5.29
C SER A 58 -2.43 19.05 4.81
N ASP A 59 -2.38 19.75 3.67
CA ASP A 59 -3.53 20.36 3.01
C ASP A 59 -4.31 19.37 2.13
N GLU A 60 -3.72 18.25 1.72
CA GLU A 60 -4.40 17.12 1.06
C GLU A 60 -5.18 16.28 2.08
N LYS A 61 -6.31 16.82 2.59
CA LYS A 61 -7.04 16.22 3.71
C LYS A 61 -7.73 14.88 3.43
N ASN A 62 -8.03 14.57 2.18
CA ASN A 62 -8.84 13.40 1.84
C ASN A 62 -8.03 12.42 1.00
N ILE A 63 -7.92 11.18 1.49
CA ILE A 63 -7.12 10.12 0.89
C ILE A 63 -8.00 8.87 0.72
N ASP A 64 -7.89 8.19 -0.42
CA ASP A 64 -8.46 6.87 -0.61
C ASP A 64 -7.39 5.79 -0.41
N VAL A 65 -7.71 4.76 0.36
CA VAL A 65 -6.91 3.53 0.51
C VAL A 65 -7.68 2.37 -0.09
N LEU A 66 -7.10 1.74 -1.10
CA LEU A 66 -7.73 0.67 -1.86
C LEU A 66 -6.89 -0.60 -1.70
N PHE A 67 -7.51 -1.67 -1.22
CA PHE A 67 -6.90 -2.99 -1.15
C PHE A 67 -7.31 -3.82 -2.35
N ALA A 68 -6.32 -4.33 -3.10
CA ALA A 68 -6.49 -5.42 -4.04
C ALA A 68 -6.23 -6.74 -3.29
N TYR A 69 -7.17 -7.69 -3.32
CA TYR A 69 -7.04 -8.95 -2.59
C TYR A 69 -7.73 -10.11 -3.32
N ARG A 70 -7.33 -11.35 -2.99
CA ARG A 70 -8.03 -12.55 -3.46
C ARG A 70 -9.12 -12.93 -2.47
N LEU A 71 -10.29 -13.33 -2.99
CA LEU A 71 -11.41 -13.74 -2.14
C LEU A 71 -11.05 -14.95 -1.25
N SER A 72 -10.17 -15.82 -1.73
CA SER A 72 -9.65 -16.97 -0.98
C SER A 72 -8.69 -16.57 0.14
N ASP A 73 -8.11 -15.36 0.10
CA ASP A 73 -7.18 -14.83 1.10
C ASP A 73 -7.47 -13.34 1.35
N SER A 74 -8.43 -13.07 2.20
CA SER A 74 -8.87 -11.73 2.57
C SER A 74 -8.23 -11.21 3.86
N LEU A 75 -7.18 -11.89 4.38
CA LEU A 75 -6.54 -11.53 5.63
C LEU A 75 -5.17 -10.88 5.41
N LEU A 76 -4.95 -9.75 6.06
CA LEU A 76 -3.63 -9.24 6.37
C LEU A 76 -3.17 -9.92 7.66
N TYR A 77 -2.32 -10.92 7.53
CA TYR A 77 -1.79 -11.68 8.66
C TYR A 77 -0.96 -10.76 9.56
N SER A 78 -0.93 -11.07 10.85
CA SER A 78 -0.22 -10.27 11.85
C SER A 78 -0.58 -8.77 11.84
N THR A 79 -1.81 -8.45 11.46
CA THR A 79 -2.31 -7.06 11.38
C THR A 79 -3.66 -6.92 12.07
N ASN A 80 -3.90 -5.78 12.72
CA ASN A 80 -5.16 -5.46 13.37
C ASN A 80 -5.67 -4.06 12.96
N PRO A 81 -6.88 -3.91 12.36
CA PRO A 81 -7.71 -4.99 11.83
C PRO A 81 -7.07 -5.64 10.59
N GLY A 82 -7.14 -6.97 10.50
CA GLY A 82 -6.50 -7.72 9.42
C GLY A 82 -7.45 -8.18 8.32
N ASN A 83 -8.77 -8.23 8.58
CA ASN A 83 -9.71 -8.71 7.57
C ASN A 83 -10.11 -7.60 6.60
N VAL A 84 -9.51 -7.59 5.41
CA VAL A 84 -9.77 -6.57 4.37
C VAL A 84 -11.17 -6.70 3.76
N TRP A 85 -11.83 -7.85 3.87
CA TRP A 85 -13.23 -8.01 3.48
C TRP A 85 -14.17 -7.01 4.18
N ASN A 86 -13.84 -6.61 5.40
CA ASN A 86 -14.62 -5.61 6.15
C ASN A 86 -14.67 -4.24 5.45
N PHE A 87 -13.78 -3.97 4.49
CA PHE A 87 -13.71 -2.72 3.74
C PHE A 87 -14.40 -2.78 2.37
N VAL A 88 -15.09 -3.87 2.02
CA VAL A 88 -15.91 -3.96 0.78
C VAL A 88 -16.97 -2.85 0.77
N ASN A 89 -17.55 -2.55 1.93
CA ASN A 89 -18.32 -1.32 2.14
C ASN A 89 -17.36 -0.25 2.67
N ALA A 90 -17.22 0.84 1.93
CA ALA A 90 -16.29 1.93 2.27
C ALA A 90 -16.39 2.35 3.75
N GLN A 91 -15.25 2.42 4.43
CA GLN A 91 -15.13 2.94 5.79
C GLN A 91 -14.38 4.27 5.76
N ASN A 92 -14.92 5.26 6.47
CA ASN A 92 -14.29 6.56 6.64
C ASN A 92 -13.68 6.64 8.04
N LEU A 93 -12.40 6.98 8.10
CA LEU A 93 -11.62 7.09 9.33
C LEU A 93 -10.89 8.42 9.35
N ASN A 94 -10.64 8.94 10.55
CA ASN A 94 -9.69 10.02 10.75
C ASN A 94 -8.37 9.41 11.22
N ILE A 95 -7.31 9.60 10.45
CA ILE A 95 -5.95 9.22 10.82
C ILE A 95 -5.14 10.50 10.92
N GLU A 96 -4.88 10.94 12.17
CA GLU A 96 -4.31 12.24 12.47
C GLU A 96 -5.07 13.38 11.73
N GLU A 97 -4.41 14.15 10.86
CA GLU A 97 -5.03 15.25 10.10
C GLU A 97 -5.75 14.82 8.82
N TRP A 98 -5.71 13.54 8.43
CA TRP A 98 -6.31 13.07 7.18
C TRP A 98 -7.62 12.34 7.38
N ASN A 99 -8.58 12.62 6.47
CA ASN A 99 -9.81 11.85 6.31
C ASN A 99 -9.52 10.70 5.32
N VAL A 100 -9.45 9.48 5.81
CA VAL A 100 -9.09 8.32 5.02
C VAL A 100 -10.33 7.49 4.72
N THR A 101 -10.61 7.27 3.44
CA THR A 101 -11.66 6.35 2.98
C THR A 101 -11.01 5.03 2.57
N ILE A 102 -11.28 3.96 3.32
CA ILE A 102 -10.75 2.62 3.04
C ILE A 102 -11.79 1.81 2.29
N ARG A 103 -11.36 1.16 1.20
CA ARG A 103 -12.16 0.23 0.39
C ARG A 103 -11.32 -0.97 -0.01
N SER A 104 -11.97 -2.09 -0.26
CA SER A 104 -11.30 -3.28 -0.77
C SER A 104 -12.04 -3.88 -1.96
N PHE A 105 -11.27 -4.46 -2.87
CA PHE A 105 -11.74 -5.03 -4.13
C PHE A 105 -11.10 -6.40 -4.31
N PHE A 106 -11.93 -7.41 -4.56
CA PHE A 106 -11.43 -8.75 -4.77
C PHE A 106 -11.20 -9.05 -6.25
N ALA A 107 -10.16 -9.84 -6.50
CA ALA A 107 -9.82 -10.38 -7.81
C ALA A 107 -10.86 -11.40 -8.26
N ASP A 108 -11.04 -11.55 -9.56
CA ASP A 108 -11.80 -12.65 -10.15
C ASP A 108 -11.13 -14.00 -9.83
N GLU A 109 -11.87 -15.12 -9.94
CA GLU A 109 -11.42 -16.45 -9.48
C GLU A 109 -10.08 -16.90 -10.10
N ASP A 110 -9.83 -16.52 -11.36
CA ASP A 110 -8.63 -16.90 -12.13
C ASP A 110 -7.54 -15.79 -12.10
N GLU A 111 -7.78 -14.67 -11.41
CA GLU A 111 -6.88 -13.52 -11.37
C GLU A 111 -6.02 -13.56 -10.09
N SER A 112 -4.72 -13.36 -10.21
CA SER A 112 -3.83 -13.17 -9.05
C SER A 112 -4.07 -11.80 -8.40
N CYS A 113 -3.59 -11.61 -7.16
CA CYS A 113 -3.68 -10.34 -6.47
C CYS A 113 -2.94 -9.23 -7.24
N SER A 114 -1.76 -9.51 -7.76
CA SER A 114 -0.95 -8.57 -8.52
C SER A 114 -1.54 -8.23 -9.89
N GLU A 115 -2.12 -9.18 -10.62
CA GLU A 115 -2.86 -8.88 -11.85
C GLU A 115 -4.05 -7.97 -11.56
N HIS A 116 -4.79 -8.26 -10.50
CA HIS A 116 -5.89 -7.41 -10.05
C HIS A 116 -5.42 -6.01 -9.65
N PHE A 117 -4.29 -5.92 -8.92
CA PHE A 117 -3.66 -4.65 -8.58
C PHE A 117 -3.33 -3.83 -9.84
N ILE A 118 -2.70 -4.45 -10.86
CA ILE A 118 -2.39 -3.79 -12.14
C ILE A 118 -3.65 -3.35 -12.86
N HIS A 119 -4.70 -4.18 -12.85
CA HIS A 119 -6.01 -3.81 -13.40
C HIS A 119 -6.58 -2.57 -12.71
N MET A 120 -6.58 -2.54 -11.37
CA MET A 120 -7.01 -1.37 -10.60
C MET A 120 -6.15 -0.14 -10.90
N LEU A 121 -4.83 -0.29 -10.96
CA LEU A 121 -3.90 0.80 -11.29
C LEU A 121 -4.23 1.41 -12.66
N ASN A 122 -4.51 0.56 -13.68
CA ASN A 122 -4.92 0.98 -15.01
C ASN A 122 -6.31 1.68 -15.04
N MET A 123 -7.17 1.43 -14.07
CA MET A 123 -8.42 2.18 -13.93
C MET A 123 -8.20 3.52 -13.23
N ILE A 124 -7.40 3.54 -12.15
CA ILE A 124 -7.16 4.72 -11.32
C ILE A 124 -6.47 5.82 -12.10
N HIS A 125 -5.45 5.50 -12.92
CA HIS A 125 -4.70 6.53 -13.65
C HIS A 125 -5.56 7.33 -14.64
N ARG A 126 -6.65 6.73 -15.16
CA ARG A 126 -7.59 7.38 -16.08
C ARG A 126 -8.56 8.33 -15.38
N ILE A 127 -8.57 8.35 -14.04
CA ILE A 127 -9.45 9.23 -13.27
C ILE A 127 -8.78 10.59 -13.14
N ASN A 128 -9.36 11.61 -13.76
CA ASN A 128 -8.79 12.96 -13.81
C ASN A 128 -8.62 13.61 -12.43
N SER A 129 -9.45 13.25 -11.44
CA SER A 129 -9.32 13.78 -10.07
C SER A 129 -8.11 13.24 -9.33
N VAL A 130 -7.58 12.08 -9.74
CA VAL A 130 -6.39 11.47 -9.12
C VAL A 130 -5.13 12.11 -9.70
N ASP A 131 -4.27 12.60 -8.83
CA ASP A 131 -3.01 13.25 -9.17
C ASP A 131 -1.81 12.49 -8.62
N ARG A 132 -1.98 11.86 -7.45
CA ARG A 132 -0.96 11.07 -6.76
C ARG A 132 -1.42 9.64 -6.56
N ILE A 133 -0.55 8.68 -6.92
CA ILE A 133 -0.77 7.25 -6.69
C ILE A 133 0.40 6.71 -5.86
N ILE A 134 0.08 6.20 -4.69
CA ILE A 134 1.00 5.54 -3.77
C ILE A 134 0.76 4.03 -3.91
N MET A 135 1.76 3.31 -4.38
CA MET A 135 1.69 1.88 -4.67
C MET A 135 2.44 1.09 -3.60
N VAL A 136 1.81 0.04 -3.10
CA VAL A 136 2.42 -0.96 -2.20
C VAL A 136 2.32 -2.29 -2.91
N ALA A 137 3.35 -2.65 -3.69
CA ALA A 137 3.35 -3.81 -4.57
C ALA A 137 4.78 -4.23 -4.96
N ASP A 138 4.91 -5.42 -5.55
CA ASP A 138 6.17 -5.90 -6.10
C ASP A 138 6.58 -5.06 -7.33
N SER A 139 7.84 -4.62 -7.33
CA SER A 139 8.39 -3.78 -8.39
C SER A 139 8.58 -4.53 -9.72
N VAL A 140 8.84 -5.83 -9.65
CA VAL A 140 9.08 -6.65 -10.87
C VAL A 140 7.83 -6.73 -11.73
N GLU A 141 6.67 -6.94 -11.11
CA GLU A 141 5.40 -7.03 -11.81
C GLU A 141 4.92 -5.70 -12.38
N LEU A 142 5.30 -4.58 -11.73
CA LEU A 142 4.96 -3.23 -12.20
C LEU A 142 5.76 -2.79 -13.43
N ASN A 143 6.94 -3.36 -13.70
CA ASN A 143 7.77 -2.99 -14.83
C ASN A 143 7.03 -3.08 -16.18
N ASP A 144 6.29 -4.16 -16.38
CA ASP A 144 5.53 -4.35 -17.61
C ASP A 144 4.33 -3.40 -17.68
N ALA A 145 3.65 -3.15 -16.55
CA ALA A 145 2.56 -2.19 -16.52
C ALA A 145 3.01 -0.79 -16.94
N PHE A 146 4.16 -0.31 -16.49
CA PHE A 146 4.71 0.99 -16.89
C PHE A 146 5.17 1.04 -18.34
N ARG A 147 5.71 -0.05 -18.88
CA ARG A 147 6.11 -0.13 -20.31
C ARG A 147 4.90 -0.06 -21.23
N PHE A 148 3.78 -0.68 -20.85
CA PHE A 148 2.57 -0.73 -21.69
C PHE A 148 1.62 0.44 -21.45
N THR A 149 1.79 1.21 -20.38
CA THR A 149 0.93 2.35 -20.02
C THR A 149 1.80 3.55 -19.60
N PRO A 150 2.51 4.19 -20.55
CA PRO A 150 3.39 5.32 -20.24
C PRO A 150 2.65 6.53 -19.65
N GLU A 151 1.32 6.64 -19.87
CA GLU A 151 0.48 7.69 -19.31
C GLU A 151 0.41 7.64 -17.76
N LEU A 152 0.73 6.49 -17.16
CA LEU A 152 0.88 6.38 -15.70
C LEU A 152 1.93 7.36 -15.17
N LEU A 153 2.99 7.62 -15.95
CA LEU A 153 4.08 8.51 -15.58
C LEU A 153 3.70 10.01 -15.56
N GLU A 154 2.51 10.35 -16.02
CA GLU A 154 1.95 11.70 -15.90
C GLU A 154 1.45 11.99 -14.48
N LYS A 155 1.33 10.97 -13.62
CA LYS A 155 0.93 11.08 -12.22
C LYS A 155 2.14 11.16 -11.29
N ASN A 156 1.95 11.71 -10.09
CA ASN A 156 2.94 11.65 -9.03
C ASN A 156 2.95 10.24 -8.42
N LEU A 157 3.93 9.43 -8.80
CA LEU A 157 4.00 8.02 -8.42
C LEU A 157 4.97 7.80 -7.27
N PHE A 158 4.51 7.06 -6.26
CA PHE A 158 5.32 6.56 -5.14
C PHE A 158 5.21 5.04 -5.10
N LEU A 159 6.32 4.34 -4.92
CA LEU A 159 6.35 2.89 -4.79
C LEU A 159 7.07 2.47 -3.52
N PHE A 160 6.32 1.79 -2.65
CA PHE A 160 6.86 1.12 -1.46
C PHE A 160 7.36 -0.26 -1.85
N ARG A 161 8.68 -0.45 -1.78
CA ARG A 161 9.39 -1.67 -2.18
C ARG A 161 10.58 -1.97 -1.28
N ASP A 162 11.23 -3.12 -1.48
CA ASP A 162 12.54 -3.40 -0.90
C ASP A 162 13.66 -2.67 -1.64
N ASP A 163 14.75 -2.33 -0.93
CA ASP A 163 15.89 -1.60 -1.48
C ASP A 163 16.72 -2.40 -2.52
N HIS A 164 16.51 -3.71 -2.62
CA HIS A 164 17.32 -4.59 -3.46
C HIS A 164 16.94 -4.60 -4.94
N ASP A 165 15.82 -4.01 -5.31
CA ASP A 165 15.33 -3.95 -6.69
C ASP A 165 15.85 -2.70 -7.42
N THR A 166 16.87 -2.87 -8.25
CA THR A 166 17.62 -1.73 -8.84
C THR A 166 17.19 -1.31 -10.25
N ASN A 167 16.20 -1.94 -10.88
CA ASN A 167 16.00 -1.84 -12.33
C ASN A 167 14.70 -1.18 -12.81
N ILE A 168 14.09 -0.27 -12.06
CA ILE A 168 13.01 0.56 -12.62
C ILE A 168 13.60 1.87 -13.14
N ASP A 169 13.55 2.07 -14.45
CA ASP A 169 14.14 3.21 -15.18
C ASP A 169 13.11 4.35 -15.35
N PHE A 170 12.21 4.56 -14.39
CA PHE A 170 11.14 5.54 -14.48
C PHE A 170 11.22 6.61 -13.40
N SER A 171 10.59 7.78 -13.65
CA SER A 171 10.46 8.89 -12.70
C SER A 171 9.48 8.59 -11.55
N ILE A 172 9.78 7.54 -10.78
CA ILE A 172 8.97 7.10 -9.63
C ILE A 172 9.76 7.37 -8.36
N TYR A 173 9.08 7.87 -7.33
CA TYR A 173 9.67 8.02 -6.00
C TYR A 173 9.62 6.68 -5.26
N PHE A 174 10.79 6.18 -4.86
CA PHE A 174 10.91 4.94 -4.12
C PHE A 174 10.95 5.19 -2.62
N VAL A 175 10.24 4.34 -1.88
CA VAL A 175 10.22 4.33 -0.42
C VAL A 175 10.49 2.91 0.06
N ASN A 176 11.41 2.77 1.03
CA ASN A 176 11.69 1.47 1.62
C ASN A 176 10.51 1.01 2.48
N ILE A 177 9.92 -0.14 2.12
CA ILE A 177 8.77 -0.69 2.83
C ILE A 177 9.15 -1.23 4.22
N ALA A 178 10.36 -1.81 4.37
CA ALA A 178 10.82 -2.33 5.65
C ALA A 178 10.92 -1.22 6.70
N TYR A 179 11.42 -0.03 6.30
CA TYR A 179 11.46 1.14 7.16
C TYR A 179 10.05 1.55 7.64
N THR A 180 9.08 1.56 6.73
CA THR A 180 7.69 1.93 7.04
C THR A 180 7.03 0.92 7.99
N ILE A 181 7.29 -0.37 7.79
CA ILE A 181 6.79 -1.43 8.67
C ILE A 181 7.41 -1.29 10.07
N ALA A 182 8.72 -1.05 10.17
CA ALA A 182 9.38 -0.88 11.45
C ALA A 182 8.86 0.32 12.24
N GLN A 183 8.64 1.47 11.59
CA GLN A 183 7.99 2.61 12.22
C GLN A 183 6.59 2.24 12.77
N SER A 184 5.85 1.42 12.00
CA SER A 184 4.50 0.97 12.39
C SER A 184 4.53 -0.03 13.56
N LEU A 185 5.64 -0.74 13.74
CA LEU A 185 5.92 -1.60 14.90
C LEU A 185 6.42 -0.82 16.12
N GLY A 186 6.56 0.50 16.02
CA GLY A 186 7.05 1.35 17.10
C GLY A 186 8.56 1.27 17.34
N LEU A 187 9.32 0.87 16.31
CA LEU A 187 10.78 0.88 16.35
C LEU A 187 11.28 2.28 15.98
N ASP A 188 11.99 2.94 16.89
CA ASP A 188 12.51 4.28 16.68
C ASP A 188 13.80 4.30 15.85
N ARG A 189 14.09 5.46 15.18
CA ARG A 189 15.27 5.64 14.33
C ARG A 189 16.63 5.37 14.98
N GLY A 190 16.70 5.27 16.29
CA GLY A 190 17.92 4.97 17.04
C GLY A 190 18.18 3.48 17.24
N GLU A 191 17.29 2.63 16.77
CA GLU A 191 17.33 1.18 16.97
C GLU A 191 17.68 0.41 15.67
N TRP A 192 18.19 1.11 14.62
CA TRP A 192 18.59 0.54 13.32
C TRP A 192 20.10 0.49 13.17
#